data_c8e1af8d206098cb1a32c98f1035ee4c
#
_entry.id   c8e1af8d206098cb1a32c98f1035ee4c
#
_cell.length_a   1.000
_cell.length_b   1.000
_cell.length_c   1.000
_cell.angle_alpha   90.00
_cell.angle_beta   90.00
_cell.angle_gamma   90.00
#
_symmetry.space_group_name_H-M   'P 1'
#
loop_
_entity.id
_entity.type
_entity.pdbx_description
1 polymer ?
#
loop_
_entity_poly.entity_id
_entity_poly.type
_entity_poly.pdbx_seq_one_letter_code
_entity_poly.pdbx_strand_id
1 'polypeptide(L)'
;MSKKTLEELVFHDDFMFAAVMMDAENCRCFLERVLEIQIERVEISTEHGFFFNPECKSIRMDVFAKDENRTHYDIEMQLVKKDSLEKRSRYYHSQMDVEMLEKGKSYGELADTYVIFICNFDPLGQKKCRYTIRRYCEETGNVFGDGVCTVFLNTNGKNREEIPKELVALLDFVKADLAGSEADYEDALVKRLQESMRQIKRSRKMGERYMMFEQYMKEYVQEHADEIREEAWAEGLAEGHAEGLQKGRAEGLQEGRAEGLQEGRA
;
A
#
# COMPACT_ATOMS: atom_id res chain seq x y z
N MET A 1 20.13 12.28 4.87
CA MET A 1 19.75 12.36 3.45
C MET A 1 19.49 13.80 3.10
N SER A 2 19.89 14.28 1.91
CA SER A 2 19.55 15.63 1.42
C SER A 2 18.04 15.71 1.27
N LYS A 3 17.45 16.82 1.72
CA LYS A 3 16.01 17.07 1.62
C LYS A 3 15.63 17.25 0.13
N LYS A 4 14.64 16.49 -0.36
CA LYS A 4 14.13 16.68 -1.72
C LYS A 4 13.40 18.02 -1.82
N THR A 5 13.52 18.69 -2.96
CA THR A 5 12.67 19.82 -3.33
C THR A 5 11.36 19.29 -3.94
N LEU A 6 10.33 20.14 -4.04
CA LEU A 6 9.07 19.76 -4.69
C LEU A 6 9.30 19.27 -6.14
N GLU A 7 10.28 19.85 -6.84
CA GLU A 7 10.65 19.51 -8.24
C GLU A 7 11.24 18.09 -8.32
N GLU A 8 11.92 17.63 -7.27
CA GLU A 8 12.58 16.33 -7.22
C GLU A 8 11.65 15.20 -6.77
N LEU A 9 10.42 15.53 -6.35
CA LEU A 9 9.45 14.52 -5.97
C LEU A 9 8.99 13.72 -7.19
N VAL A 10 8.82 12.43 -6.97
CA VAL A 10 8.24 11.47 -7.92
C VAL A 10 6.91 10.95 -7.40
N PHE A 11 6.19 10.18 -8.21
CA PHE A 11 4.83 9.74 -7.86
C PHE A 11 4.75 8.97 -6.54
N HIS A 12 5.75 8.18 -6.20
CA HIS A 12 5.77 7.38 -4.96
C HIS A 12 6.23 8.14 -3.70
N ASP A 13 6.60 9.42 -3.81
CA ASP A 13 6.85 10.23 -2.61
C ASP A 13 5.50 10.62 -1.95
N ASP A 14 5.37 10.45 -0.64
CA ASP A 14 4.11 10.56 0.11
C ASP A 14 3.32 11.84 -0.22
N PHE A 15 3.98 13.00 -0.22
CA PHE A 15 3.33 14.26 -0.55
C PHE A 15 2.82 14.29 -1.99
N MET A 16 3.63 13.83 -2.96
CA MET A 16 3.26 13.86 -4.37
C MET A 16 2.12 12.87 -4.65
N PHE A 17 2.19 11.67 -4.09
CA PHE A 17 1.15 10.67 -4.21
C PHE A 17 -0.20 11.20 -3.69
N ALA A 18 -0.22 11.68 -2.44
CA ALA A 18 -1.43 12.27 -1.87
C ALA A 18 -1.95 13.43 -2.70
N ALA A 19 -1.07 14.36 -3.11
CA ALA A 19 -1.46 15.54 -3.89
C ALA A 19 -2.05 15.20 -5.27
N VAL A 20 -1.50 14.19 -5.98
CA VAL A 20 -2.02 13.72 -7.27
C VAL A 20 -3.34 12.98 -7.10
N MET A 21 -3.45 12.15 -6.06
CA MET A 21 -4.64 11.34 -5.79
C MET A 21 -5.79 12.14 -5.17
N MET A 22 -5.56 13.39 -4.75
CA MET A 22 -6.63 14.34 -4.37
C MET A 22 -7.51 14.76 -5.55
N ASP A 23 -7.08 14.58 -6.78
CA ASP A 23 -7.95 14.73 -7.95
C ASP A 23 -8.86 13.50 -8.06
N ALA A 24 -10.18 13.71 -7.95
CA ALA A 24 -11.17 12.65 -7.94
C ALA A 24 -11.10 11.76 -9.20
N GLU A 25 -10.80 12.35 -10.33
CA GLU A 25 -10.70 11.61 -11.60
C GLU A 25 -9.40 10.79 -11.69
N ASN A 26 -8.28 11.28 -11.12
CA ASN A 26 -7.06 10.50 -10.98
C ASN A 26 -7.30 9.27 -10.11
N CYS A 27 -7.91 9.48 -8.94
CA CYS A 27 -8.23 8.41 -7.99
C CYS A 27 -9.19 7.39 -8.62
N ARG A 28 -10.27 7.85 -9.25
CA ARG A 28 -11.23 6.99 -9.94
C ARG A 28 -10.55 6.12 -11.00
N CYS A 29 -9.80 6.73 -11.91
CA CYS A 29 -9.11 6.01 -12.97
C CYS A 29 -8.05 5.03 -12.42
N PHE A 30 -7.37 5.40 -11.31
CA PHE A 30 -6.45 4.51 -10.63
C PHE A 30 -7.16 3.28 -10.07
N LEU A 31 -8.26 3.48 -9.34
CA LEU A 31 -9.06 2.39 -8.76
C LEU A 31 -9.62 1.46 -9.84
N GLU A 32 -10.19 2.00 -10.92
CA GLU A 32 -10.68 1.21 -12.05
C GLU A 32 -9.56 0.35 -12.68
N ARG A 33 -8.36 0.92 -12.83
CA ARG A 33 -7.19 0.21 -13.36
C ARG A 33 -6.74 -0.94 -12.46
N VAL A 34 -6.68 -0.71 -11.15
CA VAL A 34 -6.18 -1.68 -10.18
C VAL A 34 -7.15 -2.79 -9.91
N LEU A 35 -8.45 -2.46 -9.83
CA LEU A 35 -9.51 -3.37 -9.43
C LEU A 35 -10.24 -4.02 -10.62
N GLU A 36 -10.06 -3.49 -11.83
CA GLU A 36 -10.77 -3.93 -13.06
C GLU A 36 -12.30 -3.83 -12.92
N ILE A 37 -12.76 -2.76 -12.25
CA ILE A 37 -14.18 -2.43 -12.06
C ILE A 37 -14.49 -1.09 -12.71
N GLN A 38 -15.78 -0.78 -12.87
CA GLN A 38 -16.25 0.54 -13.29
C GLN A 38 -16.71 1.33 -12.08
N ILE A 39 -16.30 2.59 -11.98
CA ILE A 39 -16.66 3.52 -10.92
C ILE A 39 -17.18 4.81 -11.57
N GLU A 40 -18.38 5.24 -11.23
CA GLU A 40 -18.97 6.47 -11.78
C GLU A 40 -18.28 7.72 -11.22
N ARG A 41 -18.10 7.74 -9.90
CA ARG A 41 -17.46 8.85 -9.20
C ARG A 41 -16.80 8.40 -7.91
N VAL A 42 -15.83 9.19 -7.44
CA VAL A 42 -15.26 9.04 -6.10
C VAL A 42 -15.28 10.37 -5.35
N GLU A 43 -15.44 10.28 -4.05
CA GLU A 43 -15.24 11.37 -3.08
C GLU A 43 -13.97 11.04 -2.30
N ILE A 44 -13.03 11.99 -2.19
CA ILE A 44 -11.73 11.75 -1.58
C ILE A 44 -11.59 12.54 -0.29
N SER A 45 -11.06 11.91 0.72
CA SER A 45 -10.60 12.54 1.93
C SER A 45 -9.16 12.12 2.22
N THR A 46 -8.25 13.08 2.30
CA THR A 46 -6.80 12.86 2.52
C THR A 46 -6.36 13.07 3.95
N GLU A 47 -7.28 13.22 4.89
CA GLU A 47 -6.98 13.49 6.29
C GLU A 47 -7.79 12.61 7.25
N HIS A 48 -8.06 11.35 6.88
CA HIS A 48 -8.65 10.42 7.82
C HIS A 48 -7.59 9.83 8.75
N GLY A 49 -7.35 10.55 9.85
CA GLY A 49 -6.77 9.94 11.04
C GLY A 49 -7.92 9.39 11.91
N PHE A 50 -8.01 8.09 12.03
CA PHE A 50 -8.99 7.46 12.91
C PHE A 50 -8.50 7.50 14.37
N PHE A 51 -9.03 8.39 15.17
CA PHE A 51 -8.72 8.54 16.60
C PHE A 51 -9.93 8.15 17.44
N PHE A 52 -10.21 6.85 17.57
CA PHE A 52 -11.34 6.39 18.36
C PHE A 52 -11.02 6.20 19.84
N ASN A 53 -9.79 5.86 20.16
CA ASN A 53 -9.36 5.61 21.52
C ASN A 53 -7.89 6.00 21.65
N PRO A 54 -7.53 6.90 22.61
CA PRO A 54 -6.14 7.25 22.89
C PRO A 54 -5.25 6.05 23.26
N GLU A 55 -5.86 4.94 23.69
CA GLU A 55 -5.18 3.70 24.04
C GLU A 55 -4.99 2.75 22.83
N CYS A 56 -5.56 3.09 21.66
CA CYS A 56 -5.42 2.29 20.43
C CYS A 56 -4.41 2.93 19.49
N LYS A 57 -3.72 2.09 18.70
CA LYS A 57 -2.84 2.58 17.65
C LYS A 57 -3.66 3.39 16.63
N SER A 58 -3.39 4.68 16.51
CA SER A 58 -3.98 5.53 15.48
C SER A 58 -3.44 5.12 14.10
N ILE A 59 -4.29 5.18 13.09
CA ILE A 59 -3.87 5.02 11.69
C ILE A 59 -4.08 6.32 10.95
N ARG A 60 -3.20 6.60 10.02
CA ARG A 60 -3.34 7.65 9.02
C ARG A 60 -3.35 6.96 7.66
N MET A 61 -4.43 7.09 6.94
CA MET A 61 -4.54 6.58 5.57
C MET A 61 -3.94 7.58 4.60
N ASP A 62 -3.18 7.11 3.62
CA ASP A 62 -2.55 7.99 2.62
C ASP A 62 -3.60 8.62 1.72
N VAL A 63 -4.52 7.81 1.19
CA VAL A 63 -5.66 8.25 0.37
C VAL A 63 -6.90 7.45 0.73
N PHE A 64 -7.91 8.12 1.24
CA PHE A 64 -9.20 7.51 1.53
C PHE A 64 -10.25 8.00 0.55
N ALA A 65 -10.93 7.08 -0.13
CA ALA A 65 -11.93 7.38 -1.14
C ALA A 65 -13.21 6.57 -0.92
N LYS A 66 -14.32 7.09 -1.44
CA LYS A 66 -15.63 6.45 -1.41
C LYS A 66 -16.31 6.62 -2.76
N ASP A 67 -16.92 5.56 -3.29
CA ASP A 67 -17.67 5.60 -4.55
C ASP A 67 -19.17 5.87 -4.37
N GLU A 68 -19.91 5.88 -5.47
CA GLU A 68 -21.37 6.07 -5.50
C GLU A 68 -22.14 4.94 -4.81
N ASN A 69 -21.57 3.74 -4.70
CA ASN A 69 -22.15 2.59 -4.03
C ASN A 69 -21.79 2.54 -2.53
N ARG A 70 -21.12 3.58 -2.05
CA ARG A 70 -20.57 3.69 -0.68
C ARG A 70 -19.43 2.72 -0.40
N THR A 71 -18.86 2.06 -1.39
CA THR A 71 -17.64 1.26 -1.22
C THR A 71 -16.48 2.17 -0.78
N HIS A 72 -15.74 1.77 0.20
CA HIS A 72 -14.62 2.54 0.73
C HIS A 72 -13.29 1.94 0.30
N TYR A 73 -12.39 2.82 -0.06
CA TYR A 73 -11.06 2.48 -0.57
C TYR A 73 -10.00 3.19 0.26
N ASP A 74 -9.07 2.44 0.77
CA ASP A 74 -7.84 2.94 1.37
C ASP A 74 -6.66 2.56 0.47
N ILE A 75 -5.87 3.55 0.03
CA ILE A 75 -4.77 3.35 -0.91
C ILE A 75 -3.48 3.83 -0.24
N GLU A 76 -2.56 2.90 -0.02
CA GLU A 76 -1.34 3.06 0.77
C GLU A 76 -0.08 2.88 -0.08
N MET A 77 0.86 3.82 0.00
CA MET A 77 2.18 3.71 -0.62
C MET A 77 3.20 3.10 0.36
N GLN A 78 3.81 1.97 0.00
CA GLN A 78 4.75 1.25 0.85
C GLN A 78 6.10 1.06 0.14
N LEU A 79 7.05 1.95 0.43
CA LEU A 79 8.38 1.89 -0.20
C LEU A 79 9.32 0.92 0.50
N VAL A 80 9.14 0.71 1.79
CA VAL A 80 9.97 -0.16 2.63
C VAL A 80 9.11 -1.28 3.17
N LYS A 81 9.65 -2.50 3.17
CA LYS A 81 8.97 -3.64 3.76
C LYS A 81 8.87 -3.43 5.28
N LYS A 82 7.66 -3.37 5.77
CA LYS A 82 7.35 -3.38 7.20
C LYS A 82 6.71 -4.71 7.56
N ASP A 83 6.92 -5.14 8.80
CA ASP A 83 6.34 -6.37 9.29
C ASP A 83 4.81 -6.34 9.30
N SER A 84 4.23 -7.52 9.08
CA SER A 84 2.81 -7.78 9.31
C SER A 84 1.84 -6.93 8.47
N LEU A 85 2.15 -6.68 7.19
CA LEU A 85 1.20 -6.00 6.28
C LEU A 85 -0.17 -6.70 6.24
N GLU A 86 -0.20 -8.03 6.36
CA GLU A 86 -1.43 -8.82 6.42
C GLU A 86 -2.28 -8.48 7.65
N LYS A 87 -1.63 -8.29 8.81
CA LYS A 87 -2.32 -7.88 10.04
C LYS A 87 -2.71 -6.41 10.00
N ARG A 88 -1.86 -5.57 9.39
CA ARG A 88 -2.13 -4.15 9.19
C ARG A 88 -3.35 -3.96 8.28
N SER A 89 -3.47 -4.69 7.18
CA SER A 89 -4.64 -4.62 6.30
C SER A 89 -5.93 -4.98 7.05
N ARG A 90 -5.89 -6.07 7.86
CA ARG A 90 -7.03 -6.45 8.70
C ARG A 90 -7.42 -5.35 9.69
N TYR A 91 -6.42 -4.70 10.30
CA TYR A 91 -6.66 -3.60 11.23
C TYR A 91 -7.31 -2.40 10.54
N TYR A 92 -6.86 -2.06 9.33
CA TYR A 92 -7.43 -0.97 8.54
C TYR A 92 -8.89 -1.22 8.16
N HIS A 93 -9.22 -2.41 7.68
CA HIS A 93 -10.62 -2.79 7.46
C HIS A 93 -11.47 -2.64 8.73
N SER A 94 -10.96 -3.10 9.88
CA SER A 94 -11.69 -2.99 11.15
C SER A 94 -11.91 -1.54 11.58
N GLN A 95 -10.96 -0.65 11.33
CA GLN A 95 -11.11 0.77 11.65
C GLN A 95 -12.15 1.43 10.73
N MET A 96 -12.13 1.12 9.44
CA MET A 96 -13.16 1.58 8.50
C MET A 96 -14.55 1.12 8.93
N ASP A 97 -14.72 -0.16 9.28
CA ASP A 97 -16.00 -0.72 9.75
C ASP A 97 -16.53 0.01 11.00
N VAL A 98 -15.65 0.26 11.98
CA VAL A 98 -16.03 0.95 13.22
C VAL A 98 -16.47 2.40 12.96
N GLU A 99 -15.82 3.09 12.02
CA GLU A 99 -16.18 4.47 11.68
C GLU A 99 -17.47 4.55 10.87
N MET A 100 -17.68 3.61 9.96
CA MET A 100 -18.82 3.64 9.05
C MET A 100 -20.13 3.19 9.69
N LEU A 101 -20.09 2.32 10.70
CA LEU A 101 -21.28 1.77 11.32
C LEU A 101 -21.70 2.57 12.55
N GLU A 102 -22.64 3.48 12.36
CA GLU A 102 -23.21 4.29 13.44
C GLU A 102 -23.95 3.41 14.47
N LYS A 103 -23.98 3.87 15.70
CA LYS A 103 -24.71 3.18 16.79
C LYS A 103 -26.19 2.99 16.43
N GLY A 104 -26.64 1.75 16.50
CA GLY A 104 -28.04 1.39 16.23
C GLY A 104 -28.35 0.99 14.78
N LYS A 105 -27.35 1.05 13.90
CA LYS A 105 -27.47 0.55 12.53
C LYS A 105 -27.31 -0.97 12.46
N SER A 106 -27.87 -1.56 11.41
CA SER A 106 -27.72 -3.00 11.12
C SER A 106 -26.34 -3.29 10.54
N TYR A 107 -25.74 -4.44 10.88
CA TYR A 107 -24.52 -4.93 10.23
C TYR A 107 -24.65 -5.09 8.70
N GLY A 108 -25.85 -5.29 8.18
CA GLY A 108 -26.12 -5.31 6.74
C GLY A 108 -25.95 -3.94 6.05
N GLU A 109 -25.75 -2.86 6.81
CA GLU A 109 -25.45 -1.52 6.29
C GLU A 109 -23.94 -1.25 6.16
N LEU A 110 -23.08 -2.18 6.61
CA LEU A 110 -21.63 -2.09 6.36
C LEU A 110 -21.38 -2.09 4.85
N ALA A 111 -20.55 -1.15 4.44
CA ALA A 111 -20.14 -1.03 3.05
C ALA A 111 -19.00 -2.00 2.73
N ASP A 112 -18.82 -2.29 1.44
CA ASP A 112 -17.62 -3.00 0.98
C ASP A 112 -16.38 -2.14 1.22
N THR A 113 -15.27 -2.79 1.59
CA THR A 113 -14.01 -2.13 1.88
C THR A 113 -12.85 -2.73 1.08
N TYR A 114 -12.03 -1.86 0.51
CA TYR A 114 -10.80 -2.22 -0.17
C TYR A 114 -9.61 -1.54 0.49
N VAL A 115 -8.60 -2.32 0.85
CA VAL A 115 -7.29 -1.80 1.28
C VAL A 115 -6.27 -2.18 0.20
N ILE A 116 -5.66 -1.18 -0.41
CA ILE A 116 -4.77 -1.33 -1.56
C ILE A 116 -3.37 -0.86 -1.16
N PHE A 117 -2.44 -1.78 -1.03
CA PHE A 117 -1.03 -1.46 -0.80
C PHE A 117 -0.24 -1.46 -2.10
N ILE A 118 0.45 -0.36 -2.39
CA ILE A 118 1.37 -0.25 -3.52
C ILE A 118 2.79 -0.44 -2.98
N CYS A 119 3.39 -1.61 -3.23
CA CYS A 119 4.64 -2.02 -2.62
C CYS A 119 5.81 -1.93 -3.61
N ASN A 120 6.93 -1.33 -3.18
CA ASN A 120 8.21 -1.37 -3.91
C ASN A 120 9.05 -2.62 -3.53
N PHE A 121 8.40 -3.64 -3.04
CA PHE A 121 8.95 -4.96 -2.70
C PHE A 121 7.87 -6.02 -2.89
N ASP A 122 8.25 -7.30 -2.84
CA ASP A 122 7.29 -8.41 -2.91
C ASP A 122 6.71 -8.72 -1.53
N PRO A 123 5.44 -8.36 -1.25
CA PRO A 123 4.85 -8.52 0.07
C PRO A 123 4.64 -9.99 0.47
N LEU A 124 4.34 -10.87 -0.49
CA LEU A 124 4.02 -12.28 -0.23
C LEU A 124 5.07 -13.28 -0.75
N GLY A 125 6.18 -12.80 -1.35
CA GLY A 125 7.29 -13.64 -1.81
C GLY A 125 7.00 -14.52 -3.04
N GLN A 126 5.86 -14.35 -3.72
CA GLN A 126 5.45 -15.18 -4.87
C GLN A 126 5.73 -14.53 -6.22
N LYS A 127 6.41 -13.39 -6.23
CA LYS A 127 6.84 -12.65 -7.43
C LYS A 127 5.71 -12.24 -8.38
N LYS A 128 4.46 -12.14 -7.87
CA LYS A 128 3.33 -11.66 -8.67
C LYS A 128 3.27 -10.13 -8.63
N CYS A 129 2.74 -9.52 -9.69
CA CYS A 129 2.53 -8.07 -9.77
C CYS A 129 1.33 -7.61 -8.95
N ARG A 130 0.34 -8.48 -8.79
CA ARG A 130 -0.87 -8.21 -8.01
C ARG A 130 -1.25 -9.45 -7.20
N TYR A 131 -1.63 -9.23 -5.95
CA TYR A 131 -2.25 -10.23 -5.08
C TYR A 131 -3.59 -9.68 -4.62
N THR A 132 -4.63 -10.45 -4.79
CA THR A 132 -5.99 -10.11 -4.33
C THR A 132 -6.40 -11.10 -3.25
N ILE A 133 -6.67 -10.60 -2.06
CA ILE A 133 -6.97 -11.39 -0.88
C ILE A 133 -8.44 -11.21 -0.51
N ARG A 134 -9.16 -12.33 -0.40
CA ARG A 134 -10.54 -12.40 0.08
C ARG A 134 -10.67 -13.57 1.04
N ARG A 135 -11.69 -13.52 1.88
CA ARG A 135 -12.01 -14.64 2.77
C ARG A 135 -12.80 -15.72 2.02
N TYR A 136 -12.51 -16.98 2.32
CA TYR A 136 -13.16 -18.14 1.72
C TYR A 136 -13.66 -19.08 2.81
N CYS A 137 -14.74 -19.82 2.51
CA CYS A 137 -15.20 -20.95 3.30
C CYS A 137 -14.33 -22.18 2.91
N GLU A 138 -13.63 -22.77 3.86
CA GLU A 138 -12.73 -23.91 3.59
C GLU A 138 -13.48 -25.12 3.05
N GLU A 139 -14.70 -25.39 3.55
CA GLU A 139 -15.49 -26.56 3.18
C GLU A 139 -16.08 -26.48 1.76
N THR A 140 -16.33 -25.26 1.27
CA THR A 140 -17.01 -25.07 -0.03
C THR A 140 -16.09 -24.46 -1.10
N GLY A 141 -14.97 -23.86 -0.70
CA GLY A 141 -14.09 -23.08 -1.58
C GLY A 141 -14.72 -21.78 -2.08
N ASN A 142 -15.89 -21.40 -1.61
CA ASN A 142 -16.58 -20.19 -2.04
C ASN A 142 -16.07 -18.95 -1.29
N VAL A 143 -16.08 -17.80 -1.96
CA VAL A 143 -15.84 -16.50 -1.31
C VAL A 143 -16.88 -16.30 -0.21
N PHE A 144 -16.46 -15.85 0.96
CA PHE A 144 -17.34 -15.63 2.12
C PHE A 144 -18.37 -14.51 1.88
N GLY A 145 -18.02 -13.54 1.03
CA GLY A 145 -18.96 -12.49 0.59
C GLY A 145 -19.24 -11.42 1.63
N ASP A 146 -18.27 -11.13 2.47
CA ASP A 146 -18.35 -10.12 3.53
C ASP A 146 -17.97 -8.70 3.08
N GLY A 147 -17.73 -8.49 1.79
CA GLY A 147 -17.37 -7.18 1.23
C GLY A 147 -15.93 -6.74 1.48
N VAL A 148 -15.08 -7.57 2.11
CA VAL A 148 -13.70 -7.23 2.45
C VAL A 148 -12.74 -7.71 1.38
N CYS A 149 -11.91 -6.81 0.84
CA CYS A 149 -10.89 -7.13 -0.16
C CYS A 149 -9.59 -6.38 0.10
N THR A 150 -8.47 -7.09 0.24
CA THR A 150 -7.13 -6.48 0.27
C THR A 150 -6.41 -6.75 -1.05
N VAL A 151 -5.80 -5.71 -1.62
CA VAL A 151 -4.99 -5.82 -2.84
C VAL A 151 -3.56 -5.37 -2.55
N PHE A 152 -2.59 -6.22 -2.87
CA PHE A 152 -1.19 -5.82 -2.88
C PHE A 152 -0.72 -5.70 -4.32
N LEU A 153 -0.22 -4.53 -4.68
CA LEU A 153 0.49 -4.27 -5.94
C LEU A 153 1.99 -4.35 -5.66
N ASN A 154 2.69 -5.13 -6.47
CA ASN A 154 4.13 -5.29 -6.38
C ASN A 154 4.79 -4.73 -7.64
N THR A 155 5.47 -3.59 -7.54
CA THR A 155 6.13 -2.95 -8.67
C THR A 155 7.30 -3.79 -9.24
N ASN A 156 7.79 -4.78 -8.47
CA ASN A 156 8.87 -5.69 -8.82
C ASN A 156 8.39 -7.09 -9.24
N GLY A 157 7.08 -7.26 -9.45
CA GLY A 157 6.49 -8.53 -9.89
C GLY A 157 7.06 -9.02 -11.22
N LYS A 158 7.07 -10.34 -11.42
CA LYS A 158 7.69 -10.99 -12.59
C LYS A 158 6.69 -11.53 -13.62
N ASN A 159 5.43 -11.70 -13.24
CA ASN A 159 4.38 -12.24 -14.10
C ASN A 159 3.70 -11.16 -14.96
N ARG A 160 4.48 -10.28 -15.58
CA ARG A 160 4.01 -9.11 -16.34
C ARG A 160 3.15 -9.47 -17.54
N GLU A 161 3.36 -10.65 -18.12
CA GLU A 161 2.58 -11.15 -19.26
C GLU A 161 1.19 -11.68 -18.85
N GLU A 162 0.97 -11.94 -17.55
CA GLU A 162 -0.28 -12.45 -16.99
C GLU A 162 -1.26 -11.35 -16.57
N ILE A 163 -0.85 -10.08 -16.62
CA ILE A 163 -1.64 -8.93 -16.20
C ILE A 163 -1.81 -7.92 -17.36
N PRO A 164 -2.84 -7.05 -17.32
CA PRO A 164 -3.03 -6.03 -18.34
C PRO A 164 -1.78 -5.16 -18.54
N LYS A 165 -1.43 -4.84 -19.79
CA LYS A 165 -0.28 -3.98 -20.13
C LYS A 165 -0.38 -2.60 -19.47
N GLU A 166 -1.58 -2.10 -19.35
CA GLU A 166 -1.90 -0.84 -18.72
C GLU A 166 -1.60 -0.86 -17.22
N LEU A 167 -1.80 -1.99 -16.53
CA LEU A 167 -1.38 -2.15 -15.13
C LEU A 167 0.14 -2.25 -15.03
N VAL A 168 0.80 -2.91 -15.97
CA VAL A 168 2.28 -2.94 -16.04
C VAL A 168 2.84 -1.53 -16.19
N ALA A 169 2.29 -0.71 -17.11
CA ALA A 169 2.70 0.68 -17.31
C ALA A 169 2.54 1.51 -16.04
N LEU A 170 1.43 1.35 -15.31
CA LEU A 170 1.21 2.01 -14.03
C LEU A 170 2.25 1.59 -12.99
N LEU A 171 2.54 0.30 -12.84
CA LEU A 171 3.52 -0.20 -11.87
C LEU A 171 4.94 0.28 -12.19
N ASP A 172 5.29 0.36 -13.48
CA ASP A 172 6.59 0.90 -13.91
C ASP A 172 6.70 2.40 -13.64
N PHE A 173 5.63 3.15 -13.88
CA PHE A 173 5.58 4.58 -13.53
C PHE A 173 5.68 4.81 -12.02
N VAL A 174 4.97 4.03 -11.22
CA VAL A 174 5.02 4.16 -9.75
C VAL A 174 6.43 4.01 -9.20
N LYS A 175 7.21 3.04 -9.69
CA LYS A 175 8.58 2.82 -9.20
C LYS A 175 9.65 3.71 -9.84
N ALA A 176 9.27 4.52 -10.82
CA ALA A 176 10.22 5.31 -11.59
C ALA A 176 10.96 6.34 -10.74
N ASP A 177 12.24 6.52 -11.02
CA ASP A 177 13.01 7.65 -10.53
C ASP A 177 12.62 8.95 -11.25
N LEU A 178 13.29 10.05 -10.95
CA LEU A 178 12.97 11.36 -11.51
C LEU A 178 13.05 11.38 -13.03
N ALA A 179 14.04 10.74 -13.63
CA ALA A 179 14.20 10.69 -15.08
C ALA A 179 13.13 9.78 -15.71
N GLY A 180 12.87 8.61 -15.12
CA GLY A 180 11.84 7.68 -15.56
C GLY A 180 10.43 8.23 -15.38
N SER A 181 10.17 9.09 -14.38
CA SER A 181 8.85 9.66 -14.13
C SER A 181 8.31 10.52 -15.27
N GLU A 182 9.18 11.02 -16.17
CA GLU A 182 8.80 11.81 -17.35
C GLU A 182 8.83 10.99 -18.67
N ALA A 183 9.14 9.69 -18.61
CA ALA A 183 9.16 8.81 -19.78
C ALA A 183 7.76 8.63 -20.39
N ASP A 184 7.69 8.31 -21.70
CA ASP A 184 6.42 7.94 -22.33
C ASP A 184 6.13 6.45 -22.06
N TYR A 185 5.05 6.21 -21.32
CA TYR A 185 4.55 4.86 -21.01
C TYR A 185 3.49 4.37 -21.99
N GLU A 186 3.13 5.18 -23.01
CA GLU A 186 2.06 4.90 -23.97
C GLU A 186 0.70 4.58 -23.31
N ASP A 187 0.48 5.07 -22.09
CA ASP A 187 -0.71 4.84 -21.28
C ASP A 187 -1.42 6.16 -20.91
N ALA A 188 -2.73 6.19 -21.09
CA ALA A 188 -3.52 7.40 -20.87
C ALA A 188 -3.59 7.83 -19.41
N LEU A 189 -3.71 6.86 -18.49
CA LEU A 189 -3.72 7.15 -17.06
C LEU A 189 -2.37 7.69 -16.61
N VAL A 190 -1.27 7.03 -17.00
CA VAL A 190 0.08 7.50 -16.63
C VAL A 190 0.32 8.93 -17.16
N LYS A 191 -0.06 9.23 -18.41
CA LYS A 191 0.03 10.60 -18.96
C LYS A 191 -0.75 11.61 -18.13
N ARG A 192 -1.94 11.23 -17.68
CA ARG A 192 -2.77 12.07 -16.81
C ARG A 192 -2.10 12.32 -15.45
N LEU A 193 -1.57 11.29 -14.82
CA LEU A 193 -0.86 11.40 -13.53
C LEU A 193 0.40 12.29 -13.68
N GLN A 194 1.18 12.10 -14.74
CA GLN A 194 2.34 12.94 -15.06
C GLN A 194 1.95 14.41 -15.22
N GLU A 195 0.84 14.70 -15.92
CA GLU A 195 0.37 16.08 -16.08
C GLU A 195 -0.05 16.68 -14.74
N SER A 196 -0.76 15.91 -13.90
CA SER A 196 -1.10 16.34 -12.54
C SER A 196 0.16 16.65 -11.72
N MET A 197 1.19 15.81 -11.79
CA MET A 197 2.48 16.06 -11.11
C MET A 197 3.13 17.37 -11.61
N ARG A 198 3.15 17.61 -12.92
CA ARG A 198 3.70 18.86 -13.49
C ARG A 198 2.93 20.09 -13.00
N GLN A 199 1.60 20.01 -12.92
CA GLN A 199 0.77 21.10 -12.39
C GLN A 199 1.06 21.35 -10.91
N ILE A 200 1.20 20.29 -10.09
CA ILE A 200 1.57 20.38 -8.68
C ILE A 200 2.94 21.06 -8.54
N LYS A 201 3.96 20.61 -9.28
CA LYS A 201 5.32 21.17 -9.25
C LYS A 201 5.36 22.64 -9.63
N ARG A 202 4.51 23.09 -10.56
CA ARG A 202 4.42 24.52 -11.00
C ARG A 202 3.59 25.39 -10.06
N SER A 203 2.83 24.80 -9.15
CA SER A 203 1.90 25.53 -8.29
C SER A 203 2.61 26.11 -7.06
N ARG A 204 2.66 27.43 -6.95
CA ARG A 204 3.17 28.11 -5.75
C ARG A 204 2.44 27.66 -4.50
N LYS A 205 1.11 27.50 -4.55
CA LYS A 205 0.31 27.02 -3.42
C LYS A 205 0.73 25.61 -2.96
N MET A 206 1.05 24.73 -3.90
CA MET A 206 1.53 23.39 -3.57
C MET A 206 2.96 23.41 -3.01
N GLY A 207 3.80 24.34 -3.46
CA GLY A 207 5.11 24.59 -2.84
C GLY A 207 5.00 25.01 -1.38
N GLU A 208 4.09 25.94 -1.07
CA GLU A 208 3.81 26.36 0.31
C GLU A 208 3.27 25.18 1.16
N ARG A 209 2.36 24.37 0.61
CA ARG A 209 1.83 23.16 1.28
C ARG A 209 2.92 22.11 1.53
N TYR A 210 3.82 21.91 0.57
CA TYR A 210 4.93 20.98 0.73
C TYR A 210 5.87 21.41 1.87
N MET A 211 6.18 22.70 1.98
CA MET A 211 6.98 23.21 3.10
C MET A 211 6.30 22.98 4.45
N MET A 212 4.98 23.18 4.52
CA MET A 212 4.20 22.92 5.74
C MET A 212 4.18 21.41 6.07
N PHE A 213 3.98 20.56 5.08
CA PHE A 213 4.03 19.10 5.24
C PHE A 213 5.39 18.64 5.78
N GLU A 214 6.48 19.15 5.22
CA GLU A 214 7.82 18.84 5.66
C GLU A 214 8.11 19.29 7.11
N GLN A 215 7.60 20.46 7.47
CA GLN A 215 7.71 20.95 8.85
C GLN A 215 6.91 20.06 9.81
N TYR A 216 5.67 19.75 9.46
CA TYR A 216 4.80 18.86 10.23
C TYR A 216 5.45 17.47 10.41
N MET A 217 5.97 16.87 9.34
CA MET A 217 6.64 15.57 9.41
C MET A 217 7.89 15.61 10.32
N LYS A 218 8.63 16.70 10.29
CA LYS A 218 9.78 16.89 11.17
C LYS A 218 9.37 16.96 12.64
N GLU A 219 8.33 17.72 12.95
CA GLU A 219 7.77 17.84 14.30
C GLU A 219 7.21 16.50 14.78
N TYR A 220 6.43 15.81 13.93
CA TYR A 220 5.90 14.48 14.21
C TYR A 220 6.99 13.45 14.55
N VAL A 221 8.05 13.39 13.74
CA VAL A 221 9.18 12.48 14.00
C VAL A 221 9.90 12.84 15.30
N GLN A 222 9.98 14.13 15.67
CA GLN A 222 10.60 14.53 16.95
C GLN A 222 9.72 14.16 18.15
N GLU A 223 8.42 14.36 18.05
CA GLU A 223 7.46 14.05 19.12
C GLU A 223 7.32 12.54 19.36
N HIS A 224 7.38 11.74 18.29
CA HIS A 224 7.21 10.27 18.35
C HIS A 224 8.53 9.51 18.19
N ALA A 225 9.66 10.17 18.41
CA ALA A 225 10.98 9.58 18.17
C ALA A 225 11.23 8.28 18.94
N ASP A 226 10.71 8.18 20.16
CA ASP A 226 10.89 7.00 21.01
C ASP A 226 9.98 5.85 20.53
N GLU A 227 8.73 6.13 20.19
CA GLU A 227 7.80 5.15 19.61
C GLU A 227 8.31 4.60 18.27
N ILE A 228 8.77 5.49 17.38
CA ILE A 228 9.37 5.11 16.08
C ILE A 228 10.61 4.24 16.29
N ARG A 229 11.43 4.56 17.30
CA ARG A 229 12.63 3.78 17.62
C ARG A 229 12.28 2.40 18.18
N GLU A 230 11.30 2.31 19.06
CA GLU A 230 10.80 1.05 19.62
C GLU A 230 10.17 0.17 18.54
N GLU A 231 9.36 0.74 17.65
CA GLU A 231 8.79 0.03 16.49
C GLU A 231 9.89 -0.50 15.56
N ALA A 232 10.85 0.35 15.18
CA ALA A 232 11.96 -0.04 14.31
C ALA A 232 12.86 -1.10 14.95
N TRP A 233 13.07 -1.06 16.28
CA TRP A 233 13.82 -2.07 17.02
C TRP A 233 13.06 -3.40 17.07
N ALA A 234 11.77 -3.36 17.34
CA ALA A 234 10.91 -4.56 17.34
C ALA A 234 10.81 -5.20 15.95
N GLU A 235 10.67 -4.39 14.90
CA GLU A 235 10.69 -4.86 13.50
C GLU A 235 12.02 -5.51 13.15
N GLY A 236 13.15 -4.87 13.48
CA GLY A 236 14.48 -5.42 13.21
C GLY A 236 14.77 -6.72 13.97
N LEU A 237 14.26 -6.85 15.20
CA LEU A 237 14.38 -8.08 15.99
C LEU A 237 13.55 -9.21 15.34
N ALA A 238 12.34 -8.92 14.90
CA ALA A 238 11.45 -9.89 14.24
C ALA A 238 12.03 -10.36 12.88
N GLU A 239 12.56 -9.44 12.08
CA GLU A 239 13.25 -9.78 10.82
C GLU A 239 14.48 -10.65 11.07
N GLY A 240 15.34 -10.26 12.01
CA GLY A 240 16.53 -11.02 12.35
C GLY A 240 16.20 -12.43 12.87
N HIS A 241 15.13 -12.57 13.64
CA HIS A 241 14.65 -13.88 14.10
C HIS A 241 14.09 -14.73 12.95
N ALA A 242 13.32 -14.14 12.04
CA ALA A 242 12.76 -14.83 10.87
C ALA A 242 13.86 -15.29 9.89
N GLU A 243 14.85 -14.42 9.62
CA GLU A 243 16.01 -14.76 8.78
C GLU A 243 16.88 -15.86 9.43
N GLY A 244 17.11 -15.78 10.75
CA GLY A 244 17.85 -16.78 11.49
C GLY A 244 17.17 -18.13 11.45
N LEU A 245 15.84 -18.18 11.63
CA LEU A 245 15.05 -19.41 11.54
C LEU A 245 15.06 -20.03 10.14
N GLN A 246 15.00 -19.18 9.10
CA GLN A 246 15.03 -19.62 7.72
C GLN A 246 16.41 -20.18 7.33
N LYS A 247 17.49 -19.50 7.76
CA LYS A 247 18.87 -19.98 7.58
C LYS A 247 19.12 -21.30 8.32
N GLY A 248 18.77 -21.35 9.61
CA GLY A 248 18.96 -22.57 10.41
C GLY A 248 18.18 -23.77 9.85
N ARG A 249 16.95 -23.53 9.30
CA ARG A 249 16.19 -24.58 8.61
C ARG A 249 16.86 -25.06 7.32
N ALA A 250 17.40 -24.13 6.52
CA ALA A 250 18.07 -24.44 5.27
C ALA A 250 19.39 -25.22 5.52
N GLU A 251 20.18 -24.78 6.49
CA GLU A 251 21.41 -25.43 6.91
C GLU A 251 21.17 -26.81 7.48
N GLY A 252 20.22 -26.96 8.42
CA GLY A 252 19.86 -28.25 9.00
C GLY A 252 19.29 -29.25 8.00
N LEU A 253 18.57 -28.78 6.95
CA LEU A 253 18.08 -29.62 5.86
C LEU A 253 19.23 -30.11 4.95
N GLN A 254 20.24 -29.26 4.77
CA GLN A 254 21.41 -29.56 3.95
C GLN A 254 22.36 -30.52 4.66
N GLU A 255 22.58 -30.32 5.96
CA GLU A 255 23.37 -31.22 6.81
C GLU A 255 22.71 -32.59 6.96
N GLY A 256 21.41 -32.65 7.28
CA GLY A 256 20.69 -33.93 7.39
C GLY A 256 20.61 -34.70 6.08
N ARG A 257 20.57 -34.02 4.90
CA ARG A 257 20.70 -34.69 3.61
C ARG A 257 22.12 -35.22 3.36
N ALA A 258 23.15 -34.49 3.76
CA ALA A 258 24.55 -34.94 3.59
C ALA A 258 24.86 -36.15 4.49
N GLU A 259 24.42 -36.15 5.74
CA GLU A 259 24.58 -37.26 6.68
C GLU A 259 23.79 -38.50 6.22
N GLY A 260 22.54 -38.35 5.82
CA GLY A 260 21.74 -39.48 5.30
C GLY A 260 22.29 -40.12 4.01
N LEU A 261 22.96 -39.33 3.14
CA LEU A 261 23.67 -39.84 1.97
C LEU A 261 24.98 -40.57 2.32
N GLN A 262 25.63 -40.22 3.43
CA GLN A 262 26.82 -40.95 3.93
C GLN A 262 26.46 -42.26 4.60
N GLU A 263 25.43 -42.28 5.43
CA GLU A 263 24.94 -43.48 6.11
C GLU A 263 24.32 -44.51 5.13
N GLY A 264 23.65 -44.05 4.07
CA GLY A 264 23.09 -44.93 3.02
C GLY A 264 24.08 -45.55 2.07
N ARG A 265 25.38 -45.18 2.16
CA ARG A 265 26.49 -45.75 1.37
C ARG A 265 27.39 -46.72 2.13
N ALA A 266 27.18 -46.87 3.43
CA ALA A 266 27.86 -47.85 4.28
C ALA A 266 27.04 -49.13 4.41
#